data_d7ed6c9b66404d925d5eb79acefa323e
#
_entry.id   d7ed6c9b66404d925d5eb79acefa323e
#
_cell.length_a   1.000
_cell.length_b   1.000
_cell.length_c   1.000
_cell.angle_alpha   90.00
_cell.angle_beta   90.00
_cell.angle_gamma   90.00
#
_symmetry.space_group_name_H-M   'P 1'
#
loop_
_entity.id
_entity.type
_entity.pdbx_description
1 polymer ?
#
loop_
_entity_poly.entity_id
_entity_poly.type
_entity_poly.pdbx_seq_one_letter_code
_entity_poly.pdbx_strand_id
1 'polypeptide(L)'
;MDYKMKLTDEQKDILGGSRGETMAKVMETLVRYGELFGADEMVPVTSKYNHLVTSFGLKALAPVYALMDQLIDAGAVSAQKFSADPRPLDSRVPSSFLQNFVFNKFMYTKQDFYEGQLKKLGLMSDDAFTCTCYMDEVGNTPAMGDVLSWSESSAVVYANSVLGARCNRNSGIIDLMGSIVGYVPSFGFLKDEGRRASWIVEIKTTKKPEAQLLGSAVGMKVMEDVPYIRGLD
;
A
#
# COMPACT_ATOMS: atom_id res chain seq x y z
N MET A 1 28.23 7.37 0.84
CA MET A 1 27.85 5.95 0.75
C MET A 1 27.61 5.63 -0.70
N ASP A 2 28.15 4.55 -1.19
CA ASP A 2 27.93 4.14 -2.59
C ASP A 2 26.67 3.27 -2.66
N TYR A 3 25.63 3.77 -3.30
CA TYR A 3 24.44 3.00 -3.64
C TYR A 3 24.64 2.35 -5.03
N LYS A 4 24.17 1.12 -5.18
CA LYS A 4 24.17 0.43 -6.49
C LYS A 4 23.10 0.97 -7.41
N MET A 5 22.04 1.53 -6.82
CA MET A 5 20.88 2.08 -7.51
C MET A 5 21.25 3.41 -8.19
N LYS A 6 20.75 3.59 -9.41
CA LYS A 6 20.85 4.87 -10.13
C LYS A 6 19.84 5.86 -9.54
N LEU A 7 20.34 6.97 -9.03
CA LEU A 7 19.53 8.01 -8.43
C LEU A 7 19.63 9.30 -9.26
N THR A 8 18.52 9.98 -9.41
CA THR A 8 18.48 11.35 -9.99
C THR A 8 19.13 12.35 -9.04
N ASP A 9 19.43 13.54 -9.52
CA ASP A 9 20.02 14.58 -8.68
C ASP A 9 19.06 15.01 -7.58
N GLU A 10 17.74 15.13 -7.86
CA GLU A 10 16.73 15.38 -6.83
C GLU A 10 16.73 14.30 -5.73
N GLN A 11 16.80 13.02 -6.10
CA GLN A 11 16.83 11.91 -5.16
C GLN A 11 18.10 11.93 -4.31
N LYS A 12 19.24 12.29 -4.88
CA LYS A 12 20.51 12.51 -4.14
C LYS A 12 20.43 13.70 -3.19
N ASP A 13 19.76 14.78 -3.63
CA ASP A 13 19.56 15.95 -2.77
C ASP A 13 18.68 15.61 -1.56
N ILE A 14 17.61 14.79 -1.73
CA ILE A 14 16.82 14.32 -0.60
C ILE A 14 17.66 13.47 0.35
N LEU A 15 18.49 12.55 -0.17
CA LEU A 15 19.44 11.77 0.61
C LEU A 15 20.48 12.65 1.34
N GLY A 16 20.88 13.73 0.69
CA GLY A 16 21.79 14.75 1.26
C GLY A 16 21.15 15.64 2.33
N GLY A 17 19.85 15.48 2.57
CA GLY A 17 19.15 16.23 3.63
C GLY A 17 18.49 17.52 3.16
N SER A 18 18.32 17.77 1.87
CA SER A 18 17.66 18.99 1.34
C SER A 18 16.22 19.17 1.88
N ARG A 19 15.57 18.06 2.27
CA ARG A 19 14.24 18.04 2.90
C ARG A 19 14.30 17.69 4.41
N GLY A 20 15.47 17.84 5.04
CA GLY A 20 15.70 17.52 6.44
C GLY A 20 16.19 16.07 6.69
N GLU A 21 16.76 15.83 7.87
CA GLU A 21 17.40 14.57 8.25
C GLU A 21 16.43 13.38 8.24
N THR A 22 15.20 13.58 8.70
CA THR A 22 14.16 12.53 8.72
C THR A 22 13.83 12.08 7.31
N MET A 23 13.68 13.01 6.36
CA MET A 23 13.40 12.70 4.96
C MET A 23 14.58 12.02 4.28
N ALA A 24 15.81 12.38 4.63
CA ALA A 24 17.01 11.69 4.16
C ALA A 24 17.01 10.22 4.61
N LYS A 25 16.69 9.94 5.87
CA LYS A 25 16.56 8.57 6.40
C LYS A 25 15.43 7.77 5.73
N VAL A 26 14.31 8.41 5.46
CA VAL A 26 13.19 7.79 4.74
C VAL A 26 13.64 7.37 3.33
N MET A 27 14.26 8.29 2.59
CA MET A 27 14.77 8.01 1.25
C MET A 27 15.86 6.93 1.26
N GLU A 28 16.80 6.99 2.22
CA GLU A 28 17.81 5.95 2.41
C GLU A 28 17.20 4.58 2.65
N THR A 29 16.16 4.51 3.48
CA THR A 29 15.45 3.26 3.77
C THR A 29 14.84 2.67 2.50
N LEU A 30 14.19 3.48 1.67
CA LEU A 30 13.60 3.05 0.41
C LEU A 30 14.65 2.59 -0.61
N VAL A 31 15.78 3.29 -0.71
CA VAL A 31 16.89 2.90 -1.60
C VAL A 31 17.46 1.56 -1.17
N ARG A 32 17.77 1.38 0.13
CA ARG A 32 18.28 0.10 0.66
C ARG A 32 17.28 -1.05 0.50
N TYR A 33 15.99 -0.77 0.76
CA TYR A 33 14.92 -1.72 0.52
C TYR A 33 14.86 -2.13 -0.96
N GLY A 34 14.91 -1.16 -1.87
CA GLY A 34 14.93 -1.44 -3.31
C GLY A 34 16.14 -2.26 -3.74
N GLU A 35 17.34 -1.92 -3.27
CA GLU A 35 18.56 -2.69 -3.57
C GLU A 35 18.47 -4.16 -3.10
N LEU A 36 17.82 -4.41 -1.96
CA LEU A 36 17.58 -5.76 -1.45
C LEU A 36 16.73 -6.60 -2.42
N PHE A 37 15.76 -5.96 -3.11
CA PHE A 37 14.90 -6.59 -4.11
C PHE A 37 15.39 -6.42 -5.56
N GLY A 38 16.62 -5.96 -5.75
CA GLY A 38 17.25 -5.83 -7.07
C GLY A 38 16.73 -4.66 -7.91
N ALA A 39 16.17 -3.63 -7.26
CA ALA A 39 15.84 -2.40 -7.96
C ALA A 39 17.11 -1.68 -8.44
N ASP A 40 17.08 -1.15 -9.65
CA ASP A 40 18.17 -0.41 -10.28
C ASP A 40 17.93 1.12 -10.31
N GLU A 41 16.71 1.54 -10.00
CA GLU A 41 16.31 2.94 -9.94
C GLU A 41 15.12 3.18 -9.00
N MET A 42 14.91 4.44 -8.62
CA MET A 42 13.68 4.92 -7.98
C MET A 42 12.80 5.58 -9.04
N VAL A 43 11.51 5.24 -9.06
CA VAL A 43 10.52 5.82 -9.98
C VAL A 43 9.50 6.67 -9.23
N PRO A 44 8.98 7.75 -9.84
CA PRO A 44 7.96 8.57 -9.19
C PRO A 44 6.65 7.81 -9.03
N VAL A 45 5.95 8.06 -7.93
CA VAL A 45 4.54 7.70 -7.76
C VAL A 45 3.71 8.61 -8.65
N THR A 46 2.91 8.04 -9.57
CA THR A 46 2.16 8.80 -10.57
C THR A 46 0.66 8.82 -10.32
N SER A 47 0.16 7.95 -9.44
CA SER A 47 -1.26 7.94 -9.07
C SER A 47 -1.67 9.25 -8.41
N LYS A 48 -2.94 9.65 -8.64
CA LYS A 48 -3.52 10.84 -8.02
C LYS A 48 -3.58 10.71 -6.49
N TYR A 49 -3.86 9.52 -6.00
CA TYR A 49 -3.98 9.21 -4.58
C TYR A 49 -3.30 7.87 -4.26
N ASN A 50 -2.88 7.71 -3.02
CA ASN A 50 -2.38 6.45 -2.49
C ASN A 50 -3.43 5.72 -1.64
N HIS A 51 -3.09 4.52 -1.18
CA HIS A 51 -3.91 3.73 -0.26
C HIS A 51 -3.02 3.02 0.74
N LEU A 52 -3.22 3.27 2.04
CA LEU A 52 -2.27 2.89 3.08
C LEU A 52 -2.90 2.06 4.19
N VAL A 53 -2.19 1.01 4.58
CA VAL A 53 -2.48 0.17 5.75
C VAL A 53 -1.24 0.10 6.61
N THR A 54 -1.26 0.65 7.83
CA THR A 54 -0.08 0.62 8.70
C THR A 54 -0.32 -0.12 10.02
N SER A 55 -1.39 0.15 10.75
CA SER A 55 -1.54 -0.40 12.10
C SER A 55 -2.95 -0.68 12.59
N PHE A 56 -3.99 -0.16 11.96
CA PHE A 56 -5.39 -0.27 12.41
C PHE A 56 -5.68 0.26 13.83
N GLY A 57 -4.74 0.92 14.49
CA GLY A 57 -4.90 1.29 15.89
C GLY A 57 -4.61 0.17 16.89
N LEU A 58 -3.92 -0.90 16.47
CA LEU A 58 -3.56 -2.02 17.34
C LEU A 58 -2.55 -1.58 18.41
N LYS A 59 -2.84 -1.89 19.68
CA LYS A 59 -1.97 -1.56 20.82
C LYS A 59 -0.54 -2.11 20.68
N ALA A 60 -0.39 -3.28 20.06
CA ALA A 60 0.89 -3.97 19.91
C ALA A 60 1.87 -3.27 18.95
N LEU A 61 1.40 -2.33 18.13
CA LEU A 61 2.21 -1.66 17.10
C LEU A 61 2.77 -0.31 17.55
N ALA A 62 3.16 -0.18 18.81
CA ALA A 62 3.74 1.05 19.37
C ALA A 62 4.93 1.63 18.56
N PRO A 63 5.87 0.83 18.00
CA PRO A 63 6.95 1.36 17.17
C PRO A 63 6.46 2.05 15.88
N VAL A 64 5.33 1.59 15.31
CA VAL A 64 4.73 2.21 14.11
C VAL A 64 4.22 3.61 14.44
N TYR A 65 3.54 3.79 15.57
CA TYR A 65 3.06 5.10 16.00
C TYR A 65 4.22 6.06 16.30
N ALA A 66 5.26 5.57 16.97
CA ALA A 66 6.45 6.38 17.24
C ALA A 66 7.15 6.85 15.94
N LEU A 67 7.23 5.99 14.93
CA LEU A 67 7.73 6.36 13.61
C LEU A 67 6.84 7.42 12.94
N MET A 68 5.52 7.22 12.99
CA MET A 68 4.57 8.19 12.42
C MET A 68 4.65 9.54 13.12
N ASP A 69 4.84 9.58 14.45
CA ASP A 69 5.08 10.82 15.18
C ASP A 69 6.37 11.50 14.74
N GLN A 70 7.47 10.76 14.59
CA GLN A 70 8.75 11.31 14.08
C GLN A 70 8.60 11.94 12.69
N LEU A 71 7.82 11.29 11.80
CA LEU A 71 7.52 11.83 10.48
C LEU A 71 6.71 13.13 10.58
N ILE A 72 5.66 13.15 11.42
CA ILE A 72 4.81 14.31 11.66
C ILE A 72 5.61 15.47 12.25
N ASP A 73 6.43 15.21 13.26
CA ASP A 73 7.28 16.22 13.92
C ASP A 73 8.31 16.83 12.96
N ALA A 74 8.74 16.04 11.96
CA ALA A 74 9.59 16.53 10.87
C ALA A 74 8.80 17.27 9.76
N GLY A 75 7.50 17.45 9.92
CA GLY A 75 6.66 18.14 8.92
C GLY A 75 6.36 17.30 7.67
N ALA A 76 6.56 15.98 7.74
CA ALA A 76 6.26 15.11 6.60
C ALA A 76 4.77 15.05 6.32
N VAL A 77 4.43 15.16 5.04
CA VAL A 77 3.08 14.97 4.50
C VAL A 77 3.22 14.13 3.22
N SER A 78 2.30 13.22 2.99
CA SER A 78 2.27 12.43 1.76
C SER A 78 2.22 13.34 0.53
N ALA A 79 3.05 13.06 -0.48
CA ALA A 79 3.09 13.82 -1.72
C ALA A 79 1.74 13.74 -2.47
N GLN A 80 1.09 12.57 -2.44
CA GLN A 80 -0.30 12.40 -2.85
C GLN A 80 -1.14 12.09 -1.61
N LYS A 81 -2.34 12.66 -1.49
CA LYS A 81 -3.29 12.25 -0.45
C LYS A 81 -3.60 10.76 -0.55
N PHE A 82 -4.08 10.16 0.52
CA PHE A 82 -4.36 8.73 0.54
C PHE A 82 -5.69 8.39 1.23
N SER A 83 -6.27 7.27 0.85
CA SER A 83 -7.28 6.53 1.59
C SER A 83 -6.62 5.49 2.50
N ALA A 84 -7.33 5.02 3.50
CA ALA A 84 -6.85 3.99 4.42
C ALA A 84 -7.86 2.83 4.53
N ASP A 85 -7.41 1.70 5.05
CA ASP A 85 -8.25 0.54 5.34
C ASP A 85 -9.38 0.87 6.31
N PRO A 86 -10.48 0.08 6.30
CA PRO A 86 -11.62 0.29 7.18
C PRO A 86 -11.23 0.40 8.65
N ARG A 87 -11.96 1.22 9.37
CA ARG A 87 -11.86 1.31 10.82
C ARG A 87 -12.26 -0.04 11.44
N PRO A 88 -11.43 -0.65 12.30
CA PRO A 88 -11.83 -1.84 13.05
C PRO A 88 -13.03 -1.60 13.96
N LEU A 89 -13.15 -0.37 14.46
CA LEU A 89 -14.25 0.07 15.31
C LEU A 89 -14.93 1.26 14.61
N ASP A 90 -16.07 1.01 13.99
CA ASP A 90 -16.91 2.06 13.42
C ASP A 90 -18.13 2.27 14.34
N SER A 91 -18.24 3.47 14.92
CA SER A 91 -19.36 3.83 15.80
C SER A 91 -20.72 3.79 15.10
N ARG A 92 -20.73 3.79 13.76
CA ARG A 92 -21.94 3.67 12.94
C ARG A 92 -22.45 2.23 12.83
N VAL A 93 -21.59 1.25 13.17
CA VAL A 93 -21.94 -0.16 13.10
C VAL A 93 -22.34 -0.67 14.50
N PRO A 94 -23.56 -1.20 14.68
CA PRO A 94 -23.97 -1.78 15.96
C PRO A 94 -23.06 -2.93 16.37
N SER A 95 -22.59 -2.92 17.60
CA SER A 95 -21.75 -3.97 18.16
C SER A 95 -22.25 -4.38 19.55
N SER A 96 -21.99 -5.63 19.94
CA SER A 96 -22.38 -6.10 21.28
C SER A 96 -21.49 -5.47 22.35
N PHE A 97 -22.01 -5.40 23.59
CA PHE A 97 -21.24 -4.90 24.73
C PHE A 97 -19.90 -5.65 24.92
N LEU A 98 -19.92 -6.98 24.75
CA LEU A 98 -18.72 -7.79 24.89
C LEU A 98 -17.69 -7.50 23.79
N GLN A 99 -18.13 -7.35 22.54
CA GLN A 99 -17.25 -6.96 21.43
C GLN A 99 -16.62 -5.58 21.68
N ASN A 100 -17.42 -4.59 22.07
CA ASN A 100 -16.95 -3.27 22.42
C ASN A 100 -15.93 -3.31 23.55
N PHE A 101 -16.19 -4.08 24.59
CA PHE A 101 -15.28 -4.20 25.72
C PHE A 101 -13.93 -4.79 25.29
N VAL A 102 -13.93 -5.92 24.57
CA VAL A 102 -12.70 -6.59 24.14
C VAL A 102 -11.92 -5.72 23.14
N PHE A 103 -12.58 -5.24 22.11
CA PHE A 103 -11.89 -4.53 21.04
C PHE A 103 -11.41 -3.13 21.47
N ASN A 104 -12.24 -2.35 22.14
CA ASN A 104 -11.89 -1.02 22.60
C ASN A 104 -10.88 -1.01 23.75
N LYS A 105 -10.96 -1.99 24.68
CA LYS A 105 -10.11 -1.99 25.87
C LYS A 105 -8.78 -2.71 25.68
N PHE A 106 -8.68 -3.65 24.75
CA PHE A 106 -7.50 -4.50 24.62
C PHE A 106 -6.85 -4.46 23.25
N MET A 107 -7.59 -4.45 22.15
CA MET A 107 -7.00 -4.58 20.82
C MET A 107 -6.75 -3.23 20.15
N TYR A 108 -7.78 -2.45 19.91
CA TYR A 108 -7.72 -1.22 19.09
C TYR A 108 -7.68 0.06 19.93
N THR A 109 -7.01 0.01 21.08
CA THR A 109 -6.98 1.13 22.05
C THR A 109 -6.29 2.39 21.49
N LYS A 110 -5.63 2.29 20.34
CA LYS A 110 -4.91 3.36 19.68
C LYS A 110 -5.60 3.87 18.40
N GLN A 111 -6.83 3.42 18.11
CA GLN A 111 -7.49 3.79 16.85
C GLN A 111 -7.62 5.30 16.68
N ASP A 112 -8.18 6.03 17.64
CA ASP A 112 -8.36 7.49 17.54
C ASP A 112 -7.02 8.23 17.39
N PHE A 113 -6.01 7.77 18.12
CA PHE A 113 -4.66 8.31 18.03
C PHE A 113 -4.07 8.10 16.62
N TYR A 114 -4.19 6.89 16.11
CA TYR A 114 -3.76 6.50 14.78
C TYR A 114 -4.47 7.30 13.68
N GLU A 115 -5.80 7.46 13.77
CA GLU A 115 -6.56 8.29 12.82
C GLU A 115 -6.09 9.75 12.83
N GLY A 116 -5.77 10.28 14.02
CA GLY A 116 -5.17 11.61 14.16
C GLY A 116 -3.81 11.73 13.45
N GLN A 117 -2.99 10.69 13.49
CA GLN A 117 -1.72 10.65 12.75
C GLN A 117 -1.95 10.59 11.24
N LEU A 118 -2.87 9.73 10.76
CA LEU A 118 -3.21 9.64 9.33
C LEU A 118 -3.68 10.98 8.76
N LYS A 119 -4.53 11.72 9.49
CA LYS A 119 -4.99 13.07 9.09
C LYS A 119 -3.81 14.03 8.89
N LYS A 120 -2.87 14.04 9.83
CA LYS A 120 -1.67 14.88 9.74
C LYS A 120 -0.76 14.50 8.57
N LEU A 121 -0.69 13.21 8.24
CA LEU A 121 0.13 12.68 7.16
C LEU A 121 -0.50 12.79 5.77
N GLY A 122 -1.78 13.18 5.65
CA GLY A 122 -2.40 13.46 4.35
C GLY A 122 -3.58 12.58 3.99
N LEU A 123 -4.32 12.01 4.96
CA LEU A 123 -5.58 11.31 4.71
C LEU A 123 -6.53 12.20 3.91
N MET A 124 -7.19 11.66 2.88
CA MET A 124 -8.00 12.42 1.91
C MET A 124 -9.18 13.14 2.56
N SER A 125 -9.86 12.46 3.47
CA SER A 125 -11.01 12.96 4.24
C SER A 125 -11.23 12.13 5.49
N ASP A 126 -12.07 12.60 6.40
CA ASP A 126 -12.41 11.90 7.64
C ASP A 126 -13.12 10.56 7.39
N ASP A 127 -13.67 10.34 6.21
CA ASP A 127 -14.38 9.11 5.81
C ASP A 127 -13.62 8.29 4.75
N ALA A 128 -12.35 8.60 4.48
CA ALA A 128 -11.52 7.87 3.50
C ALA A 128 -11.02 6.52 4.02
N PHE A 129 -11.89 5.75 4.66
CA PHE A 129 -11.59 4.43 5.21
C PHE A 129 -12.37 3.35 4.47
N THR A 130 -11.68 2.57 3.64
CA THR A 130 -12.29 1.53 2.80
C THR A 130 -11.23 0.55 2.30
N CYS A 131 -11.56 -0.73 2.15
CA CYS A 131 -10.69 -1.71 1.46
C CYS A 131 -10.92 -1.75 -0.06
N THR A 132 -11.99 -1.09 -0.56
CA THR A 132 -12.32 -1.03 -1.99
C THR A 132 -12.00 0.35 -2.57
N CYS A 133 -10.83 0.89 -2.25
CA CYS A 133 -10.41 2.24 -2.61
C CYS A 133 -10.45 2.52 -4.12
N TYR A 134 -10.34 1.48 -4.94
CA TYR A 134 -10.35 1.50 -6.40
C TYR A 134 -11.75 1.63 -7.04
N MET A 135 -12.81 1.65 -6.25
CA MET A 135 -14.17 1.85 -6.77
C MET A 135 -14.39 3.32 -7.13
N ASP A 136 -15.13 3.57 -8.21
CA ASP A 136 -15.32 4.92 -8.76
C ASP A 136 -15.94 5.90 -7.75
N GLU A 137 -16.85 5.43 -6.90
CA GLU A 137 -17.49 6.23 -5.85
C GLU A 137 -16.53 6.70 -4.77
N VAL A 138 -15.40 6.02 -4.58
CA VAL A 138 -14.34 6.43 -3.64
C VAL A 138 -13.44 7.50 -4.25
N GLY A 139 -13.31 7.49 -5.57
CA GLY A 139 -12.51 8.46 -6.32
C GLY A 139 -11.00 8.23 -6.27
N ASN A 140 -10.56 7.03 -5.88
CA ASN A 140 -9.14 6.63 -5.86
C ASN A 140 -8.87 5.50 -6.87
N THR A 141 -9.49 5.58 -8.06
CA THR A 141 -9.25 4.64 -9.15
C THR A 141 -8.03 5.09 -9.95
N PRO A 142 -6.91 4.33 -9.97
CA PRO A 142 -5.73 4.68 -10.75
C PRO A 142 -5.94 4.41 -12.24
N ALA A 143 -5.19 5.12 -13.08
CA ALA A 143 -5.15 4.84 -14.51
C ALA A 143 -4.24 3.64 -14.82
N MET A 144 -4.44 3.04 -16.00
CA MET A 144 -3.53 2.01 -16.52
C MET A 144 -2.12 2.58 -16.66
N GLY A 145 -1.14 1.88 -16.13
CA GLY A 145 0.27 2.28 -16.14
C GLY A 145 0.69 3.18 -14.97
N ASP A 146 -0.24 3.68 -14.17
CA ASP A 146 0.13 4.44 -12.97
C ASP A 146 1.00 3.61 -12.02
N VAL A 147 2.00 4.28 -11.45
CA VAL A 147 2.85 3.73 -10.38
C VAL A 147 2.26 4.12 -9.04
N LEU A 148 1.99 3.12 -8.21
CA LEU A 148 1.31 3.27 -6.93
C LEU A 148 2.25 2.99 -5.74
N SER A 149 1.96 3.63 -4.62
CA SER A 149 2.48 3.27 -3.30
C SER A 149 1.29 2.84 -2.42
N TRP A 150 0.82 1.61 -2.67
CA TRP A 150 -0.35 1.02 -2.01
C TRP A 150 0.03 -0.22 -1.21
N SER A 151 -0.51 -0.38 -0.03
CA SER A 151 -0.13 -1.45 0.91
C SER A 151 -1.22 -2.47 1.25
N GLU A 152 -2.45 -2.29 0.78
CA GLU A 152 -3.52 -3.26 1.00
C GLU A 152 -3.50 -4.34 -0.07
N SER A 153 -3.53 -5.63 0.32
CA SER A 153 -3.26 -6.75 -0.59
C SER A 153 -4.32 -6.92 -1.68
N SER A 154 -5.60 -6.83 -1.36
CA SER A 154 -6.69 -7.00 -2.34
C SER A 154 -6.74 -5.81 -3.31
N ALA A 155 -6.50 -4.59 -2.82
CA ALA A 155 -6.43 -3.40 -3.65
C ALA A 155 -5.24 -3.45 -4.62
N VAL A 156 -4.07 -3.92 -4.16
CA VAL A 156 -2.89 -4.11 -5.02
C VAL A 156 -3.14 -5.15 -6.10
N VAL A 157 -3.79 -6.27 -5.76
CA VAL A 157 -4.17 -7.29 -6.76
C VAL A 157 -5.13 -6.72 -7.80
N TYR A 158 -6.16 -6.00 -7.38
CA TYR A 158 -7.13 -5.37 -8.28
C TYR A 158 -6.47 -4.33 -9.19
N ALA A 159 -5.62 -3.45 -8.62
CA ALA A 159 -4.89 -2.44 -9.36
C ALA A 159 -4.01 -3.04 -10.46
N ASN A 160 -3.27 -4.11 -10.14
CA ASN A 160 -2.38 -4.77 -11.12
C ASN A 160 -3.15 -5.58 -12.16
N SER A 161 -4.15 -6.39 -11.76
CA SER A 161 -4.78 -7.38 -12.63
C SER A 161 -6.01 -6.87 -13.38
N VAL A 162 -6.73 -5.88 -12.84
CA VAL A 162 -7.95 -5.34 -13.45
C VAL A 162 -7.71 -3.99 -14.08
N LEU A 163 -7.08 -3.08 -13.35
CA LEU A 163 -6.87 -1.70 -13.81
C LEU A 163 -5.58 -1.51 -14.64
N GLY A 164 -4.66 -2.46 -14.56
CA GLY A 164 -3.38 -2.37 -15.28
C GLY A 164 -2.41 -1.33 -14.71
N ALA A 165 -2.63 -0.88 -13.49
CA ALA A 165 -1.68 -0.07 -12.75
C ALA A 165 -0.49 -0.92 -12.26
N ARG A 166 0.54 -0.30 -11.70
CA ARG A 166 1.79 -0.95 -11.27
C ARG A 166 2.01 -0.74 -9.79
N CYS A 167 1.96 -1.80 -9.02
CA CYS A 167 2.13 -1.75 -7.57
C CYS A 167 2.75 -3.04 -7.03
N ASN A 168 3.75 -2.93 -6.18
CA ASN A 168 4.25 -4.06 -5.39
C ASN A 168 3.41 -4.21 -4.12
N ARG A 169 3.44 -5.41 -3.52
CA ARG A 169 2.92 -5.67 -2.17
C ARG A 169 4.02 -5.42 -1.15
N ASN A 170 4.25 -4.17 -0.82
CA ASN A 170 5.19 -3.80 0.22
C ASN A 170 4.51 -3.82 1.61
N SER A 171 5.28 -3.56 2.66
CA SER A 171 4.69 -3.29 3.97
C SER A 171 4.07 -1.90 4.01
N GLY A 172 3.07 -1.70 4.88
CA GLY A 172 2.41 -0.42 5.05
C GLY A 172 3.35 0.75 5.36
N ILE A 173 4.44 0.47 6.07
CA ILE A 173 5.46 1.47 6.39
C ILE A 173 6.30 1.84 5.16
N ILE A 174 6.67 0.88 4.33
CA ILE A 174 7.42 1.15 3.09
C ILE A 174 6.57 2.00 2.14
N ASP A 175 5.28 1.66 1.99
CA ASP A 175 4.40 2.44 1.13
C ASP A 175 4.02 3.81 1.73
N LEU A 176 3.95 3.95 3.05
CA LEU A 176 3.86 5.26 3.70
C LEU A 176 5.10 6.11 3.38
N MET A 177 6.30 5.54 3.50
CA MET A 177 7.54 6.22 3.16
C MET A 177 7.58 6.62 1.67
N GLY A 178 7.20 5.71 0.77
CA GLY A 178 7.08 5.98 -0.66
C GLY A 178 6.10 7.10 -0.97
N SER A 179 4.94 7.10 -0.30
CA SER A 179 3.95 8.16 -0.42
C SER A 179 4.47 9.52 0.04
N ILE A 180 5.26 9.57 1.11
CA ILE A 180 5.82 10.82 1.67
C ILE A 180 6.89 11.41 0.74
N VAL A 181 7.85 10.60 0.26
CA VAL A 181 8.90 11.11 -0.62
C VAL A 181 8.45 11.26 -2.06
N GLY A 182 7.39 10.58 -2.48
CA GLY A 182 6.86 10.59 -3.85
C GLY A 182 7.59 9.64 -4.81
N TYR A 183 8.40 8.72 -4.30
CA TYR A 183 9.18 7.76 -5.08
C TYR A 183 9.09 6.36 -4.49
N VAL A 184 9.12 5.35 -5.35
CA VAL A 184 9.18 3.92 -4.98
C VAL A 184 10.30 3.22 -5.77
N PRO A 185 10.95 2.18 -5.20
CA PRO A 185 11.99 1.44 -5.93
C PRO A 185 11.39 0.57 -7.04
N SER A 186 12.03 0.59 -8.20
CA SER A 186 11.58 -0.09 -9.43
C SER A 186 12.01 -1.56 -9.45
N PHE A 187 11.15 -2.43 -8.94
CA PHE A 187 11.31 -3.89 -8.99
C PHE A 187 9.96 -4.59 -9.10
N GLY A 188 9.95 -5.92 -9.23
CA GLY A 188 8.75 -6.75 -9.19
C GLY A 188 7.66 -6.29 -10.18
N PHE A 189 6.45 -6.01 -9.70
CA PHE A 189 5.30 -5.63 -10.53
C PHE A 189 5.39 -4.22 -11.14
N LEU A 190 6.38 -3.42 -10.77
CA LEU A 190 6.65 -2.16 -11.46
C LEU A 190 7.33 -2.38 -12.81
N LYS A 191 8.00 -3.53 -13.01
CA LYS A 191 8.69 -3.91 -14.26
C LYS A 191 7.86 -4.89 -15.10
N ASP A 192 8.02 -4.86 -16.41
CA ASP A 192 7.31 -5.77 -17.32
C ASP A 192 7.68 -7.23 -17.10
N GLU A 193 8.95 -7.50 -16.75
CA GLU A 193 9.42 -8.85 -16.43
C GLU A 193 8.69 -9.46 -15.25
N GLY A 194 8.46 -8.69 -14.18
CA GLY A 194 7.75 -9.16 -12.98
C GLY A 194 6.25 -9.38 -13.20
N ARG A 195 5.70 -8.86 -14.31
CA ARG A 195 4.28 -9.01 -14.70
C ARG A 195 4.03 -10.15 -15.68
N ARG A 196 5.06 -10.83 -16.13
CA ARG A 196 4.91 -11.97 -17.04
C ARG A 196 4.21 -13.13 -16.34
N ALA A 197 3.21 -13.71 -17.01
CA ALA A 197 2.54 -14.89 -16.49
C ALA A 197 3.50 -16.10 -16.49
N SER A 198 3.63 -16.74 -15.33
CA SER A 198 4.36 -18.00 -15.15
C SER A 198 3.43 -19.22 -15.16
N TRP A 199 2.11 -18.98 -15.10
CA TRP A 199 1.07 -20.01 -15.14
C TRP A 199 0.07 -19.75 -16.26
N ILE A 200 -0.40 -20.84 -16.92
CA ILE A 200 -1.62 -20.83 -17.72
C ILE A 200 -2.65 -21.65 -16.97
N VAL A 201 -3.72 -20.99 -16.52
CA VAL A 201 -4.83 -21.64 -15.82
C VAL A 201 -6.01 -21.72 -16.76
N GLU A 202 -6.35 -22.94 -17.20
CA GLU A 202 -7.49 -23.19 -18.08
C GLU A 202 -8.70 -23.64 -17.26
N ILE A 203 -9.77 -22.85 -17.28
CA ILE A 203 -11.02 -23.14 -16.59
C ILE A 203 -11.91 -23.97 -17.52
N LYS A 204 -12.21 -25.21 -17.12
CA LYS A 204 -13.08 -26.13 -17.85
C LYS A 204 -14.33 -26.40 -17.02
N THR A 205 -15.36 -25.59 -17.21
CA THR A 205 -16.62 -25.71 -16.48
C THR A 205 -17.80 -25.63 -17.45
N THR A 206 -18.92 -26.23 -17.07
CA THR A 206 -20.19 -26.14 -17.83
C THR A 206 -21.08 -24.99 -17.33
N LYS A 207 -20.73 -24.37 -16.22
CA LYS A 207 -21.45 -23.24 -15.60
C LYS A 207 -20.41 -22.25 -15.07
N LYS A 208 -20.76 -20.96 -15.03
CA LYS A 208 -19.93 -19.94 -14.42
C LYS A 208 -19.66 -20.31 -12.96
N PRO A 209 -18.38 -20.47 -12.54
CA PRO A 209 -18.06 -20.80 -11.16
C PRO A 209 -18.29 -19.59 -10.25
N GLU A 210 -18.50 -19.85 -8.97
CA GLU A 210 -18.50 -18.81 -7.93
C GLU A 210 -17.13 -18.16 -7.85
N ALA A 211 -17.08 -16.83 -7.95
CA ALA A 211 -15.82 -16.10 -8.08
C ALA A 211 -14.87 -16.33 -6.88
N GLN A 212 -15.41 -16.38 -5.67
CA GLN A 212 -14.62 -16.57 -4.45
C GLN A 212 -14.02 -17.98 -4.39
N LEU A 213 -14.77 -19.00 -4.78
CA LEU A 213 -14.29 -20.39 -4.81
C LEU A 213 -13.23 -20.58 -5.90
N LEU A 214 -13.46 -20.01 -7.09
CA LEU A 214 -12.47 -20.05 -8.16
C LEU A 214 -11.19 -19.32 -7.76
N GLY A 215 -11.32 -18.10 -7.25
CA GLY A 215 -10.17 -17.31 -6.79
C GLY A 215 -9.35 -18.02 -5.72
N SER A 216 -10.02 -18.65 -4.74
CA SER A 216 -9.35 -19.45 -3.70
C SER A 216 -8.64 -20.67 -4.29
N ALA A 217 -9.29 -21.40 -5.21
CA ALA A 217 -8.70 -22.60 -5.84
C ALA A 217 -7.48 -22.24 -6.70
N VAL A 218 -7.55 -21.16 -7.47
CA VAL A 218 -6.42 -20.65 -8.26
C VAL A 218 -5.31 -20.17 -7.35
N GLY A 219 -5.63 -19.32 -6.36
CA GLY A 219 -4.64 -18.74 -5.44
C GLY A 219 -3.85 -19.79 -4.67
N MET A 220 -4.51 -20.87 -4.19
CA MET A 220 -3.81 -21.98 -3.52
C MET A 220 -2.84 -22.74 -4.42
N LYS A 221 -2.99 -22.66 -5.74
CA LYS A 221 -2.10 -23.33 -6.70
C LYS A 221 -0.99 -22.41 -7.20
N VAL A 222 -1.32 -21.17 -7.45
CA VAL A 222 -0.46 -20.18 -8.09
C VAL A 222 0.41 -19.46 -7.05
N MET A 223 -0.09 -19.34 -5.82
CA MET A 223 0.57 -18.63 -4.72
C MET A 223 0.88 -17.17 -5.09
N GLU A 224 2.18 -16.79 -5.07
CA GLU A 224 2.67 -15.45 -5.39
C GLU A 224 2.91 -15.19 -6.88
N ASP A 225 2.84 -16.23 -7.70
CA ASP A 225 3.08 -16.14 -9.14
C ASP A 225 1.96 -15.40 -9.89
N VAL A 226 2.21 -15.07 -11.16
CA VAL A 226 1.24 -14.40 -12.03
C VAL A 226 0.54 -15.41 -12.95
N PRO A 227 -0.77 -15.64 -12.81
CA PRO A 227 -1.52 -16.52 -13.70
C PRO A 227 -2.08 -15.77 -14.90
N TYR A 228 -2.06 -16.41 -16.07
CA TYR A 228 -2.92 -16.10 -17.20
C TYR A 228 -4.13 -17.05 -17.17
N ILE A 229 -5.32 -16.51 -16.88
CA ILE A 229 -6.55 -17.29 -16.73
C ILE A 229 -7.33 -17.21 -18.03
N ARG A 230 -7.84 -18.36 -18.53
CA ARG A 230 -8.69 -18.45 -19.72
C ARG A 230 -9.84 -19.44 -19.52
N GLY A 231 -10.90 -19.33 -20.33
CA GLY A 231 -12.08 -20.19 -20.27
C GLY A 231 -13.15 -19.71 -19.30
N LEU A 232 -13.25 -18.38 -19.11
CA LEU A 232 -14.34 -17.72 -18.37
C LEU A 232 -15.29 -16.93 -19.29
N ASP A 233 -15.14 -17.06 -20.59
CA ASP A 233 -15.91 -16.36 -21.62
C ASP A 233 -17.36 -16.86 -21.69
#